data_a3a3f7d5a13ea0c4699c0e40e596e2dc
#
_entry.id   a3a3f7d5a13ea0c4699c0e40e596e2dc
#
_cell.length_a   1.000
_cell.length_b   1.000
_cell.length_c   1.000
_cell.angle_alpha   90.00
_cell.angle_beta   90.00
_cell.angle_gamma   90.00
#
_symmetry.space_group_name_H-M   'P 1'
#
loop_
_entity.id
_entity.type
_entity.pdbx_description
1 polymer ?
#
loop_
_entity_poly.entity_id
_entity_poly.type
_entity_poly.pdbx_seq_one_letter_code
_entity_poly.pdbx_strand_id
1 'polypeptide(L)'
;MRVLGIETSCDETGAAVVDDEGRVYSDVVASQFELHGPYGGVVPEIASRAHLERIGPVVARAVEEGGGLEAIDAVAVTQGPGLVGALLVGLSFGKALAWGRGLPFVGVDHLVAHLFAPFLQRKGLEKQAPELPFIALLASGGHTAIYEVWGIERIDLLGQTRDDAAGEAFDKAAKLLGLGYPGGPVIDRLAAQGDPLRFELPRPMMASLDFSFSGLKSALARHVEAHGVPEGKELCDLCASFQEAVVEVLVEKAIRACRLRRMRRLVLVGGVAANRGLRALAKRRAEALGIELFVPPPVSCTDNGAMVAYAGALLLKAGKSSGWDVAPYPRAPGTRRGKIRALALGGPKKSTLGGEGG
;
A
#
# COMPACT_ATOMS: atom_id res chain seq x y z
N MET A 1 6.85 22.27 8.02
CA MET A 1 5.88 21.59 8.94
C MET A 1 6.32 20.13 9.07
N ARG A 2 6.53 19.63 10.30
CA ARG A 2 6.86 18.22 10.58
C ARG A 2 5.62 17.49 11.07
N VAL A 3 5.30 16.37 10.45
CA VAL A 3 4.12 15.57 10.75
C VAL A 3 4.55 14.21 11.29
N LEU A 4 3.97 13.80 12.42
CA LEU A 4 4.06 12.44 12.91
C LEU A 4 3.02 11.60 12.19
N GLY A 5 3.45 10.60 11.42
CA GLY A 5 2.59 9.63 10.76
C GLY A 5 2.51 8.33 11.57
N ILE A 6 1.31 7.77 11.69
CA ILE A 6 1.07 6.48 12.37
C ILE A 6 0.33 5.55 11.42
N GLU A 7 0.90 4.36 11.21
CA GLU A 7 0.35 3.28 10.37
C GLU A 7 0.04 2.05 11.21
N THR A 8 -1.20 1.57 11.15
CA THR A 8 -1.65 0.34 11.82
C THR A 8 -2.73 -0.40 11.04
N SER A 9 -2.74 -0.31 9.70
CA SER A 9 -3.86 -0.84 8.91
C SER A 9 -3.92 -2.37 8.82
N CYS A 10 -2.78 -3.05 8.98
CA CYS A 10 -2.68 -4.51 8.80
C CYS A 10 -1.82 -5.16 9.89
N ASP A 11 -0.59 -5.54 9.60
CA ASP A 11 0.32 -6.29 10.47
C ASP A 11 1.66 -5.57 10.72
N GLU A 12 1.82 -4.34 10.27
CA GLU A 12 2.91 -3.44 10.62
C GLU A 12 2.43 -2.31 11.54
N THR A 13 3.12 -2.14 12.68
CA THR A 13 2.99 -0.92 13.49
C THR A 13 4.08 0.04 13.08
N GLY A 14 3.73 1.11 12.38
CA GLY A 14 4.67 2.10 11.87
C GLY A 14 4.46 3.47 12.49
N ALA A 15 5.55 4.19 12.78
CA ALA A 15 5.52 5.61 13.08
C ALA A 15 6.73 6.33 12.50
N ALA A 16 6.53 7.54 11.98
CA ALA A 16 7.60 8.30 11.35
C ALA A 16 7.37 9.81 11.50
N VAL A 17 8.45 10.58 11.44
CA VAL A 17 8.42 12.04 11.36
C VAL A 17 8.91 12.46 9.97
N VAL A 18 8.06 13.17 9.24
CA VAL A 18 8.34 13.63 7.87
C VAL A 18 7.89 15.07 7.71
N ASP A 19 8.62 15.88 6.94
CA ASP A 19 8.19 17.23 6.62
C ASP A 19 7.34 17.32 5.33
N ASP A 20 6.79 18.48 5.07
CA ASP A 20 5.95 18.75 3.89
C ASP A 20 6.73 18.86 2.56
N GLU A 21 8.05 18.67 2.60
CA GLU A 21 8.90 18.46 1.42
C GLU A 21 9.21 16.96 1.19
N GLY A 22 8.72 16.07 2.08
CA GLY A 22 8.92 14.63 2.02
C GLY A 22 10.22 14.16 2.66
N ARG A 23 10.95 15.01 3.39
CA ARG A 23 12.19 14.62 4.07
C ARG A 23 11.87 13.78 5.31
N VAL A 24 12.40 12.57 5.35
CA VAL A 24 12.19 11.61 6.43
C VAL A 24 13.24 11.85 7.53
N TYR A 25 12.79 12.22 8.72
CA TYR A 25 13.63 12.41 9.91
C TYR A 25 13.75 11.13 10.73
N SER A 26 12.64 10.38 10.84
CA SER A 26 12.59 9.06 11.47
C SER A 26 11.57 8.17 10.77
N ASP A 27 11.76 6.86 10.82
CA ASP A 27 10.78 5.86 10.35
C ASP A 27 11.02 4.54 11.08
N VAL A 28 10.14 4.22 12.00
CA VAL A 28 10.21 3.05 12.87
C VAL A 28 9.06 2.12 12.53
N VAL A 29 9.36 0.89 12.21
CA VAL A 29 8.38 -0.15 11.86
C VAL A 29 8.61 -1.38 12.73
N ALA A 30 7.55 -1.90 13.34
CA ALA A 30 7.53 -3.16 14.05
C ALA A 30 6.57 -4.13 13.33
N SER A 31 7.12 -5.07 12.59
CA SER A 31 6.34 -6.10 11.87
C SER A 31 5.86 -7.20 12.80
N GLN A 32 4.67 -7.69 12.52
CA GLN A 32 4.03 -8.80 13.24
C GLN A 32 4.18 -10.14 12.49
N PHE A 33 5.05 -10.18 11.51
CA PHE A 33 5.25 -11.32 10.62
C PHE A 33 5.38 -12.66 11.37
N GLU A 34 6.21 -12.71 12.42
CA GLU A 34 6.43 -13.94 13.21
C GLU A 34 5.16 -14.42 13.91
N LEU A 35 4.27 -13.49 14.32
CA LEU A 35 3.02 -13.84 14.99
C LEU A 35 2.00 -14.48 14.04
N HIS A 36 2.02 -14.11 12.78
CA HIS A 36 1.07 -14.56 11.77
C HIS A 36 1.55 -15.76 10.95
N GLY A 37 2.85 -16.03 10.95
CA GLY A 37 3.47 -17.14 10.22
C GLY A 37 2.81 -18.50 10.48
N PRO A 38 2.57 -18.91 11.74
CA PRO A 38 1.93 -20.18 12.07
C PRO A 38 0.51 -20.36 11.50
N TYR A 39 -0.19 -19.25 11.22
CA TYR A 39 -1.55 -19.27 10.66
C TYR A 39 -1.56 -19.20 9.12
N GLY A 40 -0.40 -18.90 8.52
CA GLY A 40 -0.28 -18.76 7.06
C GLY A 40 -0.99 -17.53 6.51
N GLY A 41 -1.10 -16.46 7.30
CA GLY A 41 -1.72 -15.18 6.94
C GLY A 41 -2.15 -14.38 8.15
N VAL A 42 -2.51 -13.12 7.95
CA VAL A 42 -2.85 -12.19 9.03
C VAL A 42 -4.15 -12.60 9.74
N VAL A 43 -4.10 -12.67 11.08
CA VAL A 43 -5.26 -12.91 11.96
C VAL A 43 -5.65 -11.57 12.60
N PRO A 44 -6.84 -11.01 12.29
CA PRO A 44 -7.22 -9.65 12.69
C PRO A 44 -7.18 -9.37 14.18
N GLU A 45 -7.59 -10.32 15.01
CA GLU A 45 -7.57 -10.15 16.47
C GLU A 45 -6.15 -10.15 17.05
N ILE A 46 -5.27 -11.00 16.53
CA ILE A 46 -3.85 -11.03 16.91
C ILE A 46 -3.20 -9.71 16.50
N ALA A 47 -3.46 -9.24 15.27
CA ALA A 47 -2.94 -7.97 14.79
C ALA A 47 -3.34 -6.81 15.69
N SER A 48 -4.62 -6.70 16.04
CA SER A 48 -5.13 -5.62 16.89
C SER A 48 -4.45 -5.60 18.26
N ARG A 49 -4.27 -6.76 18.90
CA ARG A 49 -3.59 -6.89 20.21
C ARG A 49 -2.11 -6.51 20.12
N ALA A 50 -1.42 -6.97 19.07
CA ALA A 50 -0.01 -6.64 18.88
C ALA A 50 0.21 -5.14 18.63
N HIS A 51 -0.72 -4.45 17.94
CA HIS A 51 -0.67 -3.01 17.81
C HIS A 51 -0.80 -2.28 19.15
N LEU A 52 -1.69 -2.73 20.04
CA LEU A 52 -1.82 -2.14 21.39
C LEU A 52 -0.52 -2.18 22.18
N GLU A 53 0.22 -3.29 22.09
CA GLU A 53 1.49 -3.46 22.80
C GLU A 53 2.62 -2.64 22.18
N ARG A 54 2.61 -2.47 20.86
CA ARG A 54 3.74 -1.91 20.11
C ARG A 54 3.63 -0.42 19.80
N ILE A 55 2.42 0.15 19.76
CA ILE A 55 2.22 1.52 19.29
C ILE A 55 2.96 2.55 20.16
N GLY A 56 2.90 2.41 21.48
CA GLY A 56 3.58 3.32 22.40
C GLY A 56 5.10 3.36 22.19
N PRO A 57 5.81 2.23 22.31
CA PRO A 57 7.26 2.15 22.03
C PRO A 57 7.66 2.62 20.64
N VAL A 58 6.91 2.25 19.58
CA VAL A 58 7.20 2.63 18.20
C VAL A 58 7.06 4.14 18.00
N VAL A 59 5.98 4.74 18.51
CA VAL A 59 5.78 6.19 18.40
C VAL A 59 6.82 6.96 19.25
N ALA A 60 7.10 6.52 20.47
CA ALA A 60 8.09 7.17 21.32
C ALA A 60 9.46 7.23 20.62
N ARG A 61 9.91 6.11 20.07
CA ARG A 61 11.16 6.02 19.33
C ARG A 61 11.16 6.89 18.07
N ALA A 62 10.08 6.87 17.29
CA ALA A 62 9.97 7.70 16.08
C ALA A 62 10.03 9.19 16.41
N VAL A 63 9.38 9.61 17.51
CA VAL A 63 9.41 11.00 17.99
C VAL A 63 10.82 11.39 18.47
N GLU A 64 11.49 10.54 19.24
CA GLU A 64 12.85 10.78 19.74
C GLU A 64 13.83 10.94 18.57
N GLU A 65 13.87 9.99 17.63
CA GLU A 65 14.73 10.04 16.44
C GLU A 65 14.36 11.23 15.52
N GLY A 66 13.08 11.65 15.52
CA GLY A 66 12.54 12.76 14.72
C GLY A 66 12.81 14.16 15.27
N GLY A 67 13.50 14.27 16.42
CA GLY A 67 13.87 15.55 17.03
C GLY A 67 13.03 15.94 18.24
N GLY A 68 12.27 15.03 18.81
CA GLY A 68 11.46 15.22 20.02
C GLY A 68 10.04 15.70 19.73
N LEU A 69 9.19 15.60 20.74
CA LEU A 69 7.76 15.91 20.64
C LEU A 69 7.48 17.37 20.30
N GLU A 70 8.35 18.28 20.76
CA GLU A 70 8.23 19.73 20.49
C GLU A 70 8.51 20.11 19.03
N ALA A 71 9.12 19.19 18.26
CA ALA A 71 9.37 19.41 16.83
C ALA A 71 8.19 18.97 15.94
N ILE A 72 7.12 18.39 16.52
CA ILE A 72 5.96 17.89 15.80
C ILE A 72 4.89 18.97 15.70
N ASP A 73 4.51 19.32 14.48
CA ASP A 73 3.51 20.35 14.18
C ASP A 73 2.10 19.76 13.97
N ALA A 74 1.98 18.47 13.64
CA ALA A 74 0.71 17.81 13.39
C ALA A 74 0.82 16.27 13.49
N VAL A 75 -0.34 15.59 13.61
CA VAL A 75 -0.44 14.14 13.64
C VAL A 75 -1.31 13.64 12.48
N ALA A 76 -0.78 12.69 11.73
CA ALA A 76 -1.48 11.98 10.65
C ALA A 76 -1.59 10.49 10.98
N VAL A 77 -2.77 9.90 10.78
CA VAL A 77 -3.00 8.49 11.12
C VAL A 77 -3.75 7.81 9.99
N THR A 78 -3.39 6.58 9.70
CA THR A 78 -4.15 5.78 8.73
C THR A 78 -5.58 5.56 9.23
N GLN A 79 -6.53 6.07 8.45
CA GLN A 79 -7.95 5.93 8.74
C GLN A 79 -8.55 4.65 8.14
N GLY A 80 -7.98 4.17 7.06
CA GLY A 80 -8.39 3.01 6.28
C GLY A 80 -7.97 3.13 4.80
N PRO A 81 -8.25 2.10 4.00
CA PRO A 81 -8.83 0.82 4.38
C PRO A 81 -7.86 -0.05 5.19
N GLY A 82 -8.42 -1.06 5.91
CA GLY A 82 -7.62 -1.99 6.70
C GLY A 82 -8.45 -2.78 7.72
N LEU A 83 -7.77 -3.48 8.61
CA LEU A 83 -8.40 -4.22 9.70
C LEU A 83 -8.96 -3.25 10.73
N VAL A 84 -10.27 -3.26 10.95
CA VAL A 84 -10.96 -2.26 11.79
C VAL A 84 -10.36 -2.17 13.20
N GLY A 85 -10.09 -3.32 13.84
CA GLY A 85 -9.50 -3.33 15.18
C GLY A 85 -8.10 -2.73 15.22
N ALA A 86 -7.28 -3.01 14.20
CA ALA A 86 -5.95 -2.45 14.05
C ALA A 86 -5.98 -0.93 13.79
N LEU A 87 -6.84 -0.48 12.87
CA LEU A 87 -7.07 0.94 12.59
C LEU A 87 -7.56 1.72 13.82
N LEU A 88 -8.45 1.12 14.62
CA LEU A 88 -8.94 1.73 15.85
C LEU A 88 -7.82 2.03 16.84
N VAL A 89 -6.82 1.16 16.95
CA VAL A 89 -5.67 1.38 17.83
C VAL A 89 -4.90 2.63 17.39
N GLY A 90 -4.51 2.71 16.12
CA GLY A 90 -3.78 3.86 15.57
C GLY A 90 -4.58 5.16 15.70
N LEU A 91 -5.86 5.16 15.29
CA LEU A 91 -6.72 6.34 15.35
C LEU A 91 -6.93 6.83 16.77
N SER A 92 -7.20 5.93 17.73
CA SER A 92 -7.41 6.32 19.13
C SER A 92 -6.15 6.91 19.73
N PHE A 93 -5.00 6.29 19.49
CA PHE A 93 -3.70 6.76 19.97
C PHE A 93 -3.36 8.13 19.36
N GLY A 94 -3.43 8.28 18.04
CA GLY A 94 -3.08 9.52 17.38
C GLY A 94 -4.02 10.68 17.72
N LYS A 95 -5.33 10.43 17.86
CA LYS A 95 -6.29 11.42 18.35
C LYS A 95 -5.96 11.88 19.76
N ALA A 96 -5.69 10.94 20.68
CA ALA A 96 -5.35 11.27 22.06
C ALA A 96 -4.08 12.11 22.15
N LEU A 97 -3.04 11.74 21.37
CA LEU A 97 -1.79 12.49 21.31
C LEU A 97 -2.01 13.90 20.73
N ALA A 98 -2.70 14.02 19.60
CA ALA A 98 -2.97 15.30 18.96
C ALA A 98 -3.81 16.21 19.86
N TRP A 99 -4.86 15.67 20.48
CA TRP A 99 -5.73 16.42 21.40
C TRP A 99 -4.99 16.89 22.63
N GLY A 100 -4.21 15.99 23.27
CA GLY A 100 -3.44 16.32 24.47
C GLY A 100 -2.34 17.36 24.25
N ARG A 101 -1.87 17.51 23.00
CA ARG A 101 -0.85 18.50 22.60
C ARG A 101 -1.42 19.72 21.89
N GLY A 102 -2.73 19.77 21.63
CA GLY A 102 -3.35 20.84 20.86
C GLY A 102 -2.90 20.90 19.40
N LEU A 103 -2.49 19.75 18.81
CA LEU A 103 -1.97 19.67 17.45
C LEU A 103 -3.09 19.40 16.44
N PRO A 104 -2.96 19.91 15.20
CA PRO A 104 -3.79 19.48 14.07
C PRO A 104 -3.74 17.97 13.87
N PHE A 105 -4.90 17.38 13.54
CA PHE A 105 -5.05 15.96 13.28
C PHE A 105 -5.64 15.70 11.89
N VAL A 106 -5.14 14.69 11.19
CA VAL A 106 -5.68 14.27 9.89
C VAL A 106 -5.69 12.75 9.75
N GLY A 107 -6.85 12.20 9.39
CA GLY A 107 -6.98 10.81 8.93
C GLY A 107 -6.53 10.68 7.49
N VAL A 108 -5.72 9.67 7.19
CA VAL A 108 -5.12 9.43 5.87
C VAL A 108 -5.66 8.13 5.29
N ASP A 109 -6.02 8.15 4.02
CA ASP A 109 -6.30 6.92 3.28
C ASP A 109 -4.98 6.17 3.00
N HIS A 110 -4.93 4.91 3.42
CA HIS A 110 -3.75 4.04 3.30
C HIS A 110 -3.27 3.89 1.84
N LEU A 111 -4.22 3.73 0.90
CA LEU A 111 -3.89 3.56 -0.51
C LEU A 111 -3.33 4.86 -1.09
N VAL A 112 -3.91 6.00 -0.70
CA VAL A 112 -3.40 7.32 -1.04
C VAL A 112 -1.99 7.52 -0.48
N ALA A 113 -1.71 7.11 0.75
CA ALA A 113 -0.37 7.19 1.33
C ALA A 113 0.67 6.47 0.47
N HIS A 114 0.37 5.25 0.00
CA HIS A 114 1.24 4.52 -0.92
C HIS A 114 1.51 5.27 -2.23
N LEU A 115 0.51 5.97 -2.81
CA LEU A 115 0.70 6.70 -4.07
C LEU A 115 1.71 7.84 -3.96
N PHE A 116 1.91 8.37 -2.75
CA PHE A 116 2.86 9.46 -2.47
C PHE A 116 4.18 8.98 -1.86
N ALA A 117 4.35 7.68 -1.59
CA ALA A 117 5.62 7.12 -1.11
C ALA A 117 6.85 7.41 -2.01
N PRO A 118 6.74 7.53 -3.35
CA PRO A 118 7.87 7.88 -4.21
C PRO A 118 8.45 9.28 -3.97
N PHE A 119 7.71 10.15 -3.31
CA PHE A 119 8.17 11.52 -3.01
C PHE A 119 9.01 11.60 -1.72
N LEU A 120 9.07 10.53 -0.94
CA LEU A 120 9.85 10.48 0.29
C LEU A 120 11.35 10.59 0.01
N GLN A 121 12.00 11.48 0.75
CA GLN A 121 13.44 11.72 0.67
C GLN A 121 14.12 11.09 1.88
N ARG A 122 14.73 9.95 1.65
CA ARG A 122 15.46 9.20 2.69
C ARG A 122 16.96 9.47 2.59
N LYS A 123 17.60 9.63 3.73
CA LYS A 123 19.07 9.86 3.79
C LYS A 123 19.81 8.71 3.08
N GLY A 124 20.72 9.07 2.18
CA GLY A 124 21.55 8.09 1.45
C GLY A 124 20.85 7.40 0.26
N LEU A 125 19.61 7.75 -0.05
CA LEU A 125 18.90 7.26 -1.24
C LEU A 125 18.64 8.40 -2.22
N GLU A 126 18.78 8.12 -3.51
CA GLU A 126 18.44 9.09 -4.55
C GLU A 126 16.94 9.38 -4.54
N LYS A 127 16.60 10.65 -4.68
CA LYS A 127 15.22 11.09 -4.87
C LYS A 127 14.78 10.72 -6.28
N GLN A 128 13.81 9.84 -6.38
CA GLN A 128 13.16 9.47 -7.64
C GLN A 128 11.68 9.84 -7.58
N ALA A 129 11.39 11.13 -7.41
CA ALA A 129 10.01 11.60 -7.37
C ALA A 129 9.49 11.86 -8.78
N PRO A 130 8.34 11.29 -9.17
CA PRO A 130 7.69 11.61 -10.43
C PRO A 130 7.14 13.03 -10.40
N GLU A 131 7.08 13.69 -11.55
CA GLU A 131 6.24 14.87 -11.70
C GLU A 131 4.77 14.46 -11.85
N LEU A 132 3.87 15.30 -11.36
CA LEU A 132 2.42 15.14 -11.58
C LEU A 132 2.03 15.65 -12.99
N PRO A 133 1.03 15.05 -13.64
CA PRO A 133 0.33 13.82 -13.28
C PRO A 133 1.07 12.55 -13.72
N PHE A 134 0.69 11.39 -13.12
CA PHE A 134 1.24 10.08 -13.45
C PHE A 134 0.19 8.95 -13.32
N ILE A 135 0.47 7.79 -13.92
CA ILE A 135 -0.25 6.56 -13.65
C ILE A 135 0.47 5.80 -12.54
N ALA A 136 -0.27 5.34 -11.53
CA ALA A 136 0.26 4.48 -10.48
C ALA A 136 -0.37 3.08 -10.54
N LEU A 137 0.46 2.06 -10.52
CA LEU A 137 0.09 0.69 -10.20
C LEU A 137 0.37 0.46 -8.72
N LEU A 138 -0.68 0.33 -7.93
CA LEU A 138 -0.60 -0.08 -6.54
C LEU A 138 -0.84 -1.59 -6.48
N ALA A 139 0.13 -2.34 -5.97
CA ALA A 139 0.03 -3.78 -5.78
C ALA A 139 0.60 -4.17 -4.40
N SER A 140 -0.26 -4.60 -3.50
CA SER A 140 0.08 -4.97 -2.12
C SER A 140 -0.55 -6.33 -1.73
N GLY A 141 -0.41 -6.71 -0.48
CA GLY A 141 -1.06 -7.89 0.08
C GLY A 141 -2.57 -7.86 -0.08
N GLY A 142 -3.21 -6.75 0.24
CA GLY A 142 -4.67 -6.61 0.24
C GLY A 142 -5.26 -5.85 -0.94
N HIS A 143 -4.45 -5.14 -1.74
CA HIS A 143 -4.98 -4.25 -2.78
C HIS A 143 -4.19 -4.36 -4.09
N THR A 144 -4.93 -4.33 -5.20
CA THR A 144 -4.35 -4.20 -6.54
C THR A 144 -5.23 -3.26 -7.36
N ALA A 145 -4.66 -2.12 -7.77
CA ALA A 145 -5.40 -1.08 -8.48
C ALA A 145 -4.49 -0.20 -9.34
N ILE A 146 -5.07 0.42 -10.36
CA ILE A 146 -4.43 1.43 -11.20
C ILE A 146 -5.11 2.77 -10.97
N TYR A 147 -4.32 3.78 -10.67
CA TYR A 147 -4.76 5.15 -10.45
C TYR A 147 -4.15 6.12 -11.45
N GLU A 148 -4.89 7.17 -11.76
CA GLU A 148 -4.38 8.38 -12.40
C GLU A 148 -4.29 9.46 -11.32
N VAL A 149 -3.07 9.91 -11.04
CA VAL A 149 -2.76 10.81 -9.92
C VAL A 149 -2.42 12.19 -10.45
N TRP A 150 -3.25 13.18 -10.14
CA TRP A 150 -3.06 14.59 -10.48
C TRP A 150 -2.53 15.42 -9.30
N GLY A 151 -2.65 14.88 -8.10
CA GLY A 151 -2.25 15.47 -6.83
C GLY A 151 -3.04 14.86 -5.70
N ILE A 152 -2.76 15.29 -4.45
CA ILE A 152 -3.40 14.74 -3.25
C ILE A 152 -4.93 14.94 -3.24
N GLU A 153 -5.44 15.95 -3.91
CA GLU A 153 -6.86 16.27 -3.97
C GLU A 153 -7.58 15.63 -5.18
N ARG A 154 -6.82 15.10 -6.15
CA ARG A 154 -7.39 14.50 -7.35
C ARG A 154 -6.67 13.22 -7.74
N ILE A 155 -7.32 12.10 -7.46
CA ILE A 155 -6.88 10.75 -7.76
C ILE A 155 -8.05 10.01 -8.39
N ASP A 156 -7.88 9.50 -9.59
CA ASP A 156 -8.93 8.80 -10.33
C ASP A 156 -8.60 7.30 -10.39
N LEU A 157 -9.50 6.44 -9.91
CA LEU A 157 -9.39 4.98 -10.02
C LEU A 157 -9.71 4.54 -11.45
N LEU A 158 -8.77 3.90 -12.13
CA LEU A 158 -8.93 3.41 -13.50
C LEU A 158 -9.30 1.93 -13.56
N GLY A 159 -8.84 1.12 -12.62
CA GLY A 159 -9.13 -0.30 -12.52
C GLY A 159 -8.66 -0.86 -11.18
N GLN A 160 -9.28 -1.94 -10.73
CA GLN A 160 -8.94 -2.62 -9.48
C GLN A 160 -9.21 -4.10 -9.55
N THR A 161 -8.70 -4.87 -8.59
CA THR A 161 -9.04 -6.29 -8.51
C THR A 161 -10.51 -6.52 -8.20
N ARG A 162 -11.06 -7.59 -8.78
CA ARG A 162 -12.45 -8.04 -8.58
C ARG A 162 -12.55 -9.15 -7.54
N ASP A 163 -11.40 -9.75 -7.23
CA ASP A 163 -11.28 -10.87 -6.28
C ASP A 163 -9.98 -10.71 -5.46
N ASP A 164 -9.06 -11.66 -5.54
CA ASP A 164 -7.80 -11.61 -4.79
C ASP A 164 -6.90 -10.44 -5.25
N ALA A 165 -6.17 -9.84 -4.32
CA ALA A 165 -5.07 -8.95 -4.67
C ALA A 165 -3.85 -9.74 -5.18
N ALA A 166 -2.92 -9.08 -5.84
CA ALA A 166 -1.71 -9.73 -6.37
C ALA A 166 -0.86 -10.36 -5.26
N GLY A 167 -0.66 -9.66 -4.13
CA GLY A 167 0.07 -10.20 -2.98
C GLY A 167 -0.66 -11.39 -2.35
N GLU A 168 -1.97 -11.29 -2.17
CA GLU A 168 -2.80 -12.39 -1.70
C GLU A 168 -2.73 -13.62 -2.64
N ALA A 169 -2.62 -13.40 -3.96
CA ALA A 169 -2.41 -14.49 -4.91
C ALA A 169 -1.07 -15.19 -4.71
N PHE A 170 0.01 -14.43 -4.45
CA PHE A 170 1.32 -14.99 -4.09
C PHE A 170 1.27 -15.79 -2.79
N ASP A 171 0.62 -15.27 -1.74
CA ASP A 171 0.52 -15.93 -0.45
C ASP A 171 -0.29 -17.24 -0.54
N LYS A 172 -1.40 -17.22 -1.26
CA LYS A 172 -2.22 -18.41 -1.51
C LYS A 172 -1.48 -19.46 -2.34
N ALA A 173 -0.69 -19.04 -3.34
CA ALA A 173 0.13 -19.92 -4.13
C ALA A 173 1.24 -20.56 -3.28
N ALA A 174 1.94 -19.78 -2.48
CA ALA A 174 2.97 -20.28 -1.57
C ALA A 174 2.40 -21.27 -0.55
N LYS A 175 1.25 -20.99 0.03
CA LYS A 175 0.55 -21.89 0.93
C LYS A 175 0.20 -23.22 0.27
N LEU A 176 -0.29 -23.17 -0.98
CA LEU A 176 -0.62 -24.37 -1.76
C LEU A 176 0.62 -25.23 -2.07
N LEU A 177 1.76 -24.59 -2.28
CA LEU A 177 3.05 -25.22 -2.56
C LEU A 177 3.85 -25.59 -1.29
N GLY A 178 3.30 -25.34 -0.10
CA GLY A 178 3.99 -25.64 1.17
C GLY A 178 5.21 -24.74 1.46
N LEU A 179 5.30 -23.54 0.85
CA LEU A 179 6.47 -22.65 0.91
C LEU A 179 6.48 -21.69 2.10
N GLY A 180 5.40 -21.64 2.88
CA GLY A 180 5.26 -20.76 4.05
C GLY A 180 4.74 -19.35 3.70
N TYR A 181 4.89 -18.44 4.65
CA TYR A 181 4.42 -17.04 4.60
C TYR A 181 5.56 -16.08 4.98
N PRO A 182 5.68 -14.87 4.33
CA PRO A 182 4.94 -14.37 3.19
C PRO A 182 5.33 -15.04 1.87
N GLY A 183 4.35 -15.32 1.04
CA GLY A 183 4.54 -16.07 -0.21
C GLY A 183 5.32 -15.30 -1.28
N GLY A 184 5.10 -13.99 -1.40
CA GLY A 184 5.72 -13.17 -2.43
C GLY A 184 7.24 -13.27 -2.48
N PRO A 185 7.98 -12.99 -1.39
CA PRO A 185 9.44 -13.09 -1.36
C PRO A 185 9.99 -14.50 -1.62
N VAL A 186 9.28 -15.54 -1.16
CA VAL A 186 9.71 -16.93 -1.35
C VAL A 186 9.55 -17.33 -2.81
N ILE A 187 8.40 -17.03 -3.43
CA ILE A 187 8.15 -17.31 -4.84
C ILE A 187 9.13 -16.51 -5.73
N ASP A 188 9.37 -15.23 -5.44
CA ASP A 188 10.33 -14.42 -6.20
C ASP A 188 11.76 -15.00 -6.15
N ARG A 189 12.17 -15.54 -5.01
CA ARG A 189 13.47 -16.18 -4.86
C ARG A 189 13.59 -17.48 -5.68
N LEU A 190 12.57 -18.33 -5.64
CA LEU A 190 12.54 -19.60 -6.39
C LEU A 190 12.39 -19.33 -7.90
N ALA A 191 11.54 -18.41 -8.27
CA ALA A 191 11.31 -18.00 -9.66
C ALA A 191 12.58 -17.52 -10.37
N ALA A 192 13.51 -16.92 -9.64
CA ALA A 192 14.80 -16.50 -10.19
C ALA A 192 15.68 -17.65 -10.71
N GLN A 193 15.36 -18.88 -10.31
CA GLN A 193 16.07 -20.11 -10.71
C GLN A 193 15.24 -20.96 -11.68
N GLY A 194 14.01 -20.54 -12.01
CA GLY A 194 13.06 -21.27 -12.81
C GLY A 194 12.98 -20.79 -14.26
N ASP A 195 12.30 -21.58 -15.08
CA ASP A 195 11.89 -21.22 -16.44
C ASP A 195 10.44 -20.70 -16.41
N PRO A 196 10.19 -19.42 -16.73
CA PRO A 196 8.85 -18.84 -16.68
C PRO A 196 7.92 -19.34 -17.79
N LEU A 197 8.45 -20.02 -18.81
CA LEU A 197 7.69 -20.56 -19.94
C LEU A 197 7.34 -22.06 -19.81
N ARG A 198 7.81 -22.72 -18.72
CA ARG A 198 7.63 -24.15 -18.54
C ARG A 198 6.17 -24.58 -18.36
N PHE A 199 5.38 -23.76 -17.66
CA PHE A 199 3.96 -24.04 -17.38
C PHE A 199 3.08 -22.93 -17.95
N GLU A 200 2.08 -23.31 -18.73
CA GLU A 200 1.09 -22.35 -19.24
C GLU A 200 0.03 -22.07 -18.20
N LEU A 201 0.02 -20.86 -17.64
CA LEU A 201 -0.95 -20.40 -16.68
C LEU A 201 -1.79 -19.23 -17.25
N PRO A 202 -3.06 -19.07 -16.85
CA PRO A 202 -3.94 -18.07 -17.45
C PRO A 202 -3.51 -16.63 -17.14
N ARG A 203 -3.85 -15.70 -18.05
CA ARG A 203 -3.72 -14.24 -17.90
C ARG A 203 -5.13 -13.63 -17.89
N PRO A 204 -5.78 -13.53 -16.73
CA PRO A 204 -7.19 -13.16 -16.69
C PRO A 204 -7.46 -11.69 -17.07
N MET A 205 -8.63 -11.44 -17.63
CA MET A 205 -9.21 -10.09 -17.85
C MET A 205 -8.33 -9.12 -18.66
N MET A 206 -7.47 -9.58 -19.56
CA MET A 206 -6.55 -8.72 -20.34
C MET A 206 -7.24 -7.61 -21.13
N ALA A 207 -8.54 -7.75 -21.43
CA ALA A 207 -9.30 -6.75 -22.18
C ALA A 207 -9.68 -5.49 -21.38
N SER A 208 -9.60 -5.52 -20.04
CA SER A 208 -9.97 -4.42 -19.14
C SER A 208 -8.77 -3.95 -18.29
N LEU A 209 -8.94 -2.83 -17.58
CA LEU A 209 -7.97 -2.39 -16.56
C LEU A 209 -8.23 -3.01 -15.18
N ASP A 210 -9.37 -3.70 -14.99
CA ASP A 210 -9.62 -4.46 -13.76
C ASP A 210 -8.80 -5.73 -13.73
N PHE A 211 -8.50 -6.21 -12.52
CA PHE A 211 -7.72 -7.43 -12.29
C PHE A 211 -8.59 -8.57 -11.74
N SER A 212 -8.09 -9.79 -11.89
CA SER A 212 -8.59 -11.00 -11.24
C SER A 212 -7.44 -12.00 -11.13
N PHE A 213 -7.24 -12.57 -9.95
CA PHE A 213 -6.19 -13.56 -9.71
C PHE A 213 -6.72 -14.89 -9.18
N SER A 214 -8.01 -14.99 -8.84
CA SER A 214 -8.63 -16.22 -8.33
C SER A 214 -8.56 -17.37 -9.33
N GLY A 215 -8.69 -17.07 -10.63
CA GLY A 215 -8.56 -18.05 -11.71
C GLY A 215 -7.15 -18.63 -11.84
N LEU A 216 -6.13 -17.82 -11.57
CA LEU A 216 -4.72 -18.25 -11.58
C LEU A 216 -4.44 -19.22 -10.42
N LYS A 217 -4.93 -18.90 -9.20
CA LYS A 217 -4.88 -19.81 -8.05
C LYS A 217 -5.55 -21.14 -8.37
N SER A 218 -6.74 -21.12 -8.97
CA SER A 218 -7.47 -22.34 -9.31
C SER A 218 -6.75 -23.18 -10.36
N ALA A 219 -6.05 -22.55 -11.31
CA ALA A 219 -5.21 -23.27 -12.28
C ALA A 219 -4.03 -23.95 -11.61
N LEU A 220 -3.35 -23.25 -10.69
CA LEU A 220 -2.27 -23.82 -9.89
C LEU A 220 -2.76 -24.97 -9.01
N ALA A 221 -3.92 -24.82 -8.35
CA ALA A 221 -4.50 -25.88 -7.52
C ALA A 221 -4.80 -27.14 -8.31
N ARG A 222 -5.40 -27.03 -9.50
CA ARG A 222 -5.64 -28.18 -10.39
C ARG A 222 -4.34 -28.86 -10.83
N HIS A 223 -3.29 -28.08 -11.09
CA HIS A 223 -1.99 -28.65 -11.45
C HIS A 223 -1.41 -29.48 -10.30
N VAL A 224 -1.43 -28.93 -9.07
CA VAL A 224 -0.94 -29.61 -7.87
C VAL A 224 -1.80 -30.85 -7.52
N GLU A 225 -3.11 -30.77 -7.71
CA GLU A 225 -4.03 -31.89 -7.49
C GLU A 225 -3.75 -33.05 -8.46
N ALA A 226 -3.43 -32.74 -9.72
CA ALA A 226 -3.18 -33.73 -10.75
C ALA A 226 -1.78 -34.37 -10.68
N HIS A 227 -0.75 -33.62 -10.24
CA HIS A 227 0.64 -34.03 -10.36
C HIS A 227 1.39 -34.03 -9.01
N GLY A 228 0.76 -33.58 -7.91
CA GLY A 228 1.45 -33.31 -6.65
C GLY A 228 2.20 -31.98 -6.63
N VAL A 229 2.76 -31.66 -5.47
CA VAL A 229 3.66 -30.49 -5.33
C VAL A 229 5.03 -30.89 -5.90
N PRO A 230 5.54 -30.20 -6.95
CA PRO A 230 6.84 -30.53 -7.52
C PRO A 230 7.98 -30.16 -6.57
N GLU A 231 9.15 -30.74 -6.78
CA GLU A 231 10.36 -30.46 -6.00
C GLU A 231 11.52 -29.94 -6.89
N GLY A 232 12.54 -29.40 -6.26
CA GLY A 232 13.79 -28.98 -6.91
C GLY A 232 13.56 -28.01 -8.04
N LYS A 233 14.09 -28.34 -9.25
CA LYS A 233 14.04 -27.46 -10.43
C LYS A 233 12.61 -27.23 -10.92
N GLU A 234 11.76 -28.26 -10.89
CA GLU A 234 10.39 -28.15 -11.36
C GLU A 234 9.55 -27.24 -10.47
N LEU A 235 9.79 -27.21 -9.16
CA LEU A 235 9.19 -26.24 -8.23
C LEU A 235 9.62 -24.80 -8.58
N CYS A 236 10.90 -24.59 -8.90
CA CYS A 236 11.39 -23.31 -9.35
C CYS A 236 10.72 -22.85 -10.65
N ASP A 237 10.54 -23.78 -11.61
CA ASP A 237 9.89 -23.51 -12.88
C ASP A 237 8.40 -23.16 -12.69
N LEU A 238 7.69 -23.87 -11.80
CA LEU A 238 6.29 -23.57 -11.49
C LEU A 238 6.15 -22.20 -10.79
N CYS A 239 7.04 -21.89 -9.85
CA CYS A 239 7.11 -20.56 -9.23
C CYS A 239 7.39 -19.45 -10.25
N ALA A 240 8.31 -19.69 -11.20
CA ALA A 240 8.64 -18.75 -12.26
C ALA A 240 7.45 -18.51 -13.19
N SER A 241 6.79 -19.56 -13.64
CA SER A 241 5.61 -19.46 -14.50
C SER A 241 4.43 -18.77 -13.81
N PHE A 242 4.23 -19.05 -12.50
CA PHE A 242 3.21 -18.36 -11.70
C PHE A 242 3.51 -16.87 -11.56
N GLN A 243 4.75 -16.53 -11.17
CA GLN A 243 5.18 -15.14 -11.05
C GLN A 243 5.04 -14.40 -12.39
N GLU A 244 5.49 -14.99 -13.50
CA GLU A 244 5.38 -14.37 -14.82
C GLU A 244 3.92 -14.07 -15.17
N ALA A 245 2.99 -15.00 -14.90
CA ALA A 245 1.57 -14.79 -15.14
C ALA A 245 0.99 -13.60 -14.36
N VAL A 246 1.34 -13.46 -13.09
CA VAL A 246 0.91 -12.32 -12.25
C VAL A 246 1.52 -11.01 -12.75
N VAL A 247 2.84 -11.01 -12.95
CA VAL A 247 3.63 -9.84 -13.32
C VAL A 247 3.24 -9.30 -14.68
N GLU A 248 3.03 -10.18 -15.66
CA GLU A 248 2.59 -9.80 -17.01
C GLU A 248 1.23 -9.09 -16.97
N VAL A 249 0.24 -9.65 -16.23
CA VAL A 249 -1.08 -9.02 -16.07
C VAL A 249 -0.96 -7.63 -15.43
N LEU A 250 -0.13 -7.48 -14.40
CA LEU A 250 0.08 -6.20 -13.73
C LEU A 250 0.69 -5.15 -14.66
N VAL A 251 1.79 -5.50 -15.33
CA VAL A 251 2.55 -4.57 -16.18
C VAL A 251 1.78 -4.18 -17.43
N GLU A 252 1.22 -5.16 -18.18
CA GLU A 252 0.52 -4.86 -19.43
C GLU A 252 -0.69 -3.94 -19.20
N LYS A 253 -1.40 -4.11 -18.09
CA LYS A 253 -2.53 -3.23 -17.74
C LYS A 253 -2.07 -1.85 -17.30
N ALA A 254 -0.98 -1.73 -16.54
CA ALA A 254 -0.41 -0.44 -16.18
C ALA A 254 0.09 0.34 -17.41
N ILE A 255 0.81 -0.33 -18.31
CA ILE A 255 1.24 0.24 -19.61
C ILE A 255 0.03 0.64 -20.47
N ARG A 256 -1.00 -0.22 -20.53
CA ARG A 256 -2.25 0.11 -21.22
C ARG A 256 -2.92 1.35 -20.65
N ALA A 257 -2.93 1.51 -19.33
CA ALA A 257 -3.47 2.72 -18.68
C ALA A 257 -2.68 3.97 -19.09
N CYS A 258 -1.34 3.90 -19.11
CA CYS A 258 -0.49 4.99 -19.59
C CYS A 258 -0.85 5.39 -21.03
N ARG A 259 -1.02 4.42 -21.93
CA ARG A 259 -1.40 4.66 -23.33
C ARG A 259 -2.79 5.28 -23.46
N LEU A 260 -3.80 4.72 -22.77
CA LEU A 260 -5.18 5.22 -22.79
C LEU A 260 -5.30 6.65 -22.27
N ARG A 261 -4.49 7.00 -21.26
CA ARG A 261 -4.48 8.33 -20.64
C ARG A 261 -3.43 9.27 -21.24
N ARG A 262 -2.63 8.79 -22.21
CA ARG A 262 -1.52 9.54 -22.82
C ARG A 262 -0.50 10.03 -21.79
N MET A 263 -0.27 9.23 -20.73
CA MET A 263 0.69 9.52 -19.68
C MET A 263 2.04 8.87 -19.99
N ARG A 264 3.13 9.59 -19.69
CA ARG A 264 4.50 9.12 -19.90
C ARG A 264 5.22 8.76 -18.61
N ARG A 265 4.52 8.76 -17.48
CA ARG A 265 5.07 8.43 -16.17
C ARG A 265 4.27 7.31 -15.55
N LEU A 266 4.96 6.24 -15.18
CA LEU A 266 4.41 5.08 -14.49
C LEU A 266 5.10 4.93 -13.14
N VAL A 267 4.32 4.79 -12.09
CA VAL A 267 4.78 4.59 -10.71
C VAL A 267 4.32 3.21 -10.24
N LEU A 268 5.23 2.43 -9.65
CA LEU A 268 4.90 1.17 -8.99
C LEU A 268 5.00 1.36 -7.48
N VAL A 269 3.94 1.03 -6.74
CA VAL A 269 3.89 1.14 -5.27
C VAL A 269 3.21 -0.07 -4.63
N GLY A 270 3.34 -0.20 -3.30
CA GLY A 270 2.87 -1.34 -2.52
C GLY A 270 3.91 -2.46 -2.43
N GLY A 271 3.72 -3.39 -1.48
CA GLY A 271 4.71 -4.44 -1.17
C GLY A 271 5.10 -5.31 -2.37
N VAL A 272 4.18 -5.59 -3.30
CA VAL A 272 4.47 -6.37 -4.52
C VAL A 272 5.40 -5.60 -5.48
N ALA A 273 5.49 -4.26 -5.39
CA ALA A 273 6.46 -3.49 -6.16
C ALA A 273 7.93 -3.80 -5.80
N ALA A 274 8.19 -4.50 -4.70
CA ALA A 274 9.51 -5.03 -4.36
C ALA A 274 9.91 -6.28 -5.20
N ASN A 275 8.94 -6.96 -5.85
CA ASN A 275 9.18 -8.15 -6.66
C ASN A 275 10.11 -7.85 -7.84
N ARG A 276 11.19 -8.66 -8.00
CA ARG A 276 12.23 -8.44 -9.02
C ARG A 276 11.70 -8.65 -10.45
N GLY A 277 10.86 -9.65 -10.64
CA GLY A 277 10.23 -9.93 -11.95
C GLY A 277 9.35 -8.76 -12.40
N LEU A 278 8.52 -8.22 -11.47
CA LEU A 278 7.68 -7.05 -11.73
C LEU A 278 8.51 -5.83 -12.16
N ARG A 279 9.56 -5.51 -11.40
CA ARG A 279 10.46 -4.38 -11.71
C ARG A 279 11.15 -4.56 -13.07
N ALA A 280 11.67 -5.76 -13.33
CA ALA A 280 12.37 -6.06 -14.58
C ALA A 280 11.45 -5.96 -15.82
N LEU A 281 10.27 -6.56 -15.75
CA LEU A 281 9.31 -6.49 -16.86
C LEU A 281 8.80 -5.07 -17.07
N ALA A 282 8.41 -4.39 -15.99
CA ALA A 282 7.94 -3.00 -16.06
C ALA A 282 8.99 -2.07 -16.69
N LYS A 283 10.27 -2.22 -16.30
CA LYS A 283 11.38 -1.45 -16.87
C LYS A 283 11.49 -1.67 -18.38
N ARG A 284 11.58 -2.93 -18.82
CA ARG A 284 11.69 -3.27 -20.27
C ARG A 284 10.50 -2.71 -21.07
N ARG A 285 9.27 -2.85 -20.56
CA ARG A 285 8.06 -2.37 -21.26
C ARG A 285 7.95 -0.85 -21.28
N ALA A 286 8.30 -0.20 -20.19
CA ALA A 286 8.30 1.26 -20.10
C ALA A 286 9.34 1.88 -21.05
N GLU A 287 10.59 1.39 -21.01
CA GLU A 287 11.68 1.84 -21.89
C GLU A 287 11.31 1.69 -23.38
N ALA A 288 10.74 0.55 -23.78
CA ALA A 288 10.33 0.30 -25.17
C ALA A 288 9.26 1.29 -25.69
N LEU A 289 8.56 1.99 -24.79
CA LEU A 289 7.47 2.92 -25.12
C LEU A 289 7.78 4.38 -24.73
N GLY A 290 8.99 4.67 -24.27
CA GLY A 290 9.38 6.00 -23.81
C GLY A 290 8.56 6.47 -22.58
N ILE A 291 8.19 5.53 -21.69
CA ILE A 291 7.53 5.80 -20.42
C ILE A 291 8.60 5.82 -19.33
N GLU A 292 8.63 6.88 -18.54
CA GLU A 292 9.48 6.97 -17.35
C GLU A 292 8.90 6.12 -16.22
N LEU A 293 9.72 5.19 -15.70
CA LEU A 293 9.32 4.31 -14.61
C LEU A 293 9.92 4.79 -13.29
N PHE A 294 9.05 4.94 -12.28
CA PHE A 294 9.42 5.29 -10.91
C PHE A 294 9.04 4.15 -9.97
N VAL A 295 10.01 3.63 -9.23
CA VAL A 295 9.80 2.57 -8.24
C VAL A 295 10.51 2.98 -6.95
N PRO A 296 9.80 3.22 -5.85
CA PRO A 296 10.44 3.58 -4.59
C PRO A 296 11.43 2.51 -4.12
N PRO A 297 12.38 2.86 -3.25
CA PRO A 297 13.21 1.87 -2.60
C PRO A 297 12.33 0.89 -1.78
N PRO A 298 12.76 -0.38 -1.60
CA PRO A 298 11.94 -1.41 -0.93
C PRO A 298 11.36 -0.97 0.42
N VAL A 299 12.13 -0.23 1.21
CA VAL A 299 11.72 0.32 2.51
C VAL A 299 10.53 1.29 2.42
N SER A 300 10.26 1.87 1.26
CA SER A 300 9.11 2.76 1.02
C SER A 300 7.98 2.07 0.23
N CYS A 301 8.15 0.79 -0.16
CA CYS A 301 7.11 0.01 -0.83
C CYS A 301 6.17 -0.67 0.16
N THR A 302 6.67 -1.10 1.33
CA THR A 302 5.89 -1.74 2.39
C THR A 302 5.20 -0.70 3.28
N ASP A 303 4.27 -1.15 4.12
CA ASP A 303 3.54 -0.30 5.05
C ASP A 303 4.50 0.36 6.04
N ASN A 304 4.38 1.69 6.17
CA ASN A 304 5.28 2.48 7.00
C ASN A 304 4.63 3.80 7.44
N GLY A 305 5.15 4.40 8.53
CA GLY A 305 4.65 5.67 9.04
C GLY A 305 4.99 6.87 8.15
N ALA A 306 6.08 6.79 7.38
CA ALA A 306 6.55 7.92 6.58
C ALA A 306 5.61 8.26 5.42
N MET A 307 5.01 7.26 4.75
CA MET A 307 4.03 7.51 3.69
C MET A 307 2.77 8.19 4.25
N VAL A 308 2.36 7.82 5.48
CA VAL A 308 1.19 8.41 6.16
C VAL A 308 1.49 9.84 6.60
N ALA A 309 2.67 10.08 7.17
CA ALA A 309 3.11 11.42 7.56
C ALA A 309 3.13 12.38 6.36
N TYR A 310 3.71 11.95 5.24
CA TYR A 310 3.83 12.78 4.06
C TYR A 310 2.48 13.07 3.40
N ALA A 311 1.64 12.04 3.21
CA ALA A 311 0.28 12.24 2.70
C ALA A 311 -0.54 13.15 3.62
N GLY A 312 -0.40 13.00 4.95
CA GLY A 312 -0.99 13.89 5.94
C GLY A 312 -0.50 15.33 5.82
N ALA A 313 0.81 15.54 5.62
CA ALA A 313 1.39 16.86 5.40
C ALA A 313 0.80 17.55 4.16
N LEU A 314 0.66 16.80 3.05
CA LEU A 314 0.04 17.32 1.83
C LEU A 314 -1.44 17.67 2.02
N LEU A 315 -2.20 16.84 2.75
CA LEU A 315 -3.60 17.12 3.09
C LEU A 315 -3.73 18.39 3.94
N LEU A 316 -2.93 18.52 4.99
CA LEU A 316 -2.94 19.71 5.86
C LEU A 316 -2.55 20.97 5.08
N LYS A 317 -1.56 20.88 4.18
CA LYS A 317 -1.17 22.01 3.29
C LYS A 317 -2.30 22.41 2.33
N ALA A 318 -3.14 21.45 1.92
CA ALA A 318 -4.36 21.69 1.14
C ALA A 318 -5.54 22.16 2.01
N GLY A 319 -5.33 22.49 3.29
CA GLY A 319 -6.36 22.95 4.22
C GLY A 319 -7.33 21.85 4.70
N LYS A 320 -6.93 20.57 4.58
CA LYS A 320 -7.75 19.43 5.01
C LYS A 320 -7.29 18.96 6.39
N SER A 321 -8.18 18.98 7.36
CA SER A 321 -7.99 18.39 8.69
C SER A 321 -9.19 17.52 9.04
N SER A 322 -9.04 16.65 10.02
CA SER A 322 -10.12 15.77 10.47
C SER A 322 -10.67 16.22 11.81
N GLY A 323 -11.99 16.06 11.98
CA GLY A 323 -12.62 16.21 13.28
C GLY A 323 -12.31 15.03 14.20
N TRP A 324 -12.63 15.18 15.49
CA TRP A 324 -12.43 14.12 16.50
C TRP A 324 -13.40 12.94 16.34
N ASP A 325 -14.47 13.12 15.57
CA ASP A 325 -15.49 12.13 15.24
C ASP A 325 -15.08 11.19 14.10
N VAL A 326 -13.94 11.43 13.45
CA VAL A 326 -13.47 10.56 12.35
C VAL A 326 -13.37 9.11 12.83
N ALA A 327 -13.94 8.19 12.02
CA ALA A 327 -13.98 6.76 12.30
C ALA A 327 -13.20 5.96 11.26
N PRO A 328 -12.67 4.78 11.62
CA PRO A 328 -11.99 3.92 10.64
C PRO A 328 -13.00 3.34 9.63
N TYR A 329 -12.50 2.97 8.46
CA TYR A 329 -13.28 2.22 7.47
C TYR A 329 -12.47 1.02 6.96
N PRO A 330 -13.11 -0.19 6.89
CA PRO A 330 -12.41 -1.41 6.46
C PRO A 330 -12.24 -1.51 4.95
N ARG A 331 -13.07 -0.79 4.19
CA ARG A 331 -13.04 -0.75 2.72
C ARG A 331 -13.14 0.68 2.25
N ALA A 332 -12.40 1.03 1.21
CA ALA A 332 -12.46 2.36 0.63
C ALA A 332 -13.91 2.73 0.27
N PRO A 333 -14.46 3.85 0.78
CA PRO A 333 -15.82 4.25 0.48
C PRO A 333 -15.98 4.52 -1.01
N GLY A 334 -16.96 3.87 -1.64
CA GLY A 334 -17.46 4.25 -2.96
C GLY A 334 -16.53 3.99 -4.13
N THR A 335 -15.88 2.82 -4.22
CA THR A 335 -15.14 2.37 -5.41
C THR A 335 -16.07 2.00 -6.60
N ARG A 336 -17.16 2.73 -6.81
CA ARG A 336 -17.79 2.78 -8.13
C ARG A 336 -16.90 3.61 -9.05
N ARG A 337 -16.69 3.15 -10.30
CA ARG A 337 -15.97 3.86 -11.37
C ARG A 337 -16.32 5.34 -11.34
N GLY A 338 -15.38 6.18 -10.97
CA GLY A 338 -15.59 7.61 -10.82
C GLY A 338 -14.55 8.19 -9.85
N LYS A 339 -14.36 9.48 -9.92
CA LYS A 339 -13.42 10.24 -9.10
C LYS A 339 -13.44 9.74 -7.66
N ILE A 340 -12.33 9.16 -7.19
CA ILE A 340 -12.02 9.24 -5.78
C ILE A 340 -11.73 10.72 -5.56
N ARG A 341 -12.76 11.50 -5.25
CA ARG A 341 -12.50 12.74 -4.53
C ARG A 341 -11.76 12.27 -3.29
N ALA A 342 -10.59 12.82 -3.02
CA ALA A 342 -9.94 12.67 -1.72
C ALA A 342 -11.08 12.76 -0.72
N LEU A 343 -11.42 11.62 -0.13
CA LEU A 343 -12.67 11.43 0.58
C LEU A 343 -12.92 12.66 1.40
N ALA A 344 -14.03 13.33 1.18
CA ALA A 344 -14.36 14.54 1.87
C ALA A 344 -14.31 14.20 3.37
N LEU A 345 -13.15 14.37 3.94
CA LEU A 345 -12.93 14.39 5.36
C LEU A 345 -13.89 15.48 5.82
N GLY A 346 -14.93 15.10 6.56
CA GLY A 346 -16.05 15.93 6.87
C GLY A 346 -15.59 17.32 7.33
N GLY A 347 -15.75 18.31 6.45
CA GLY A 347 -15.64 19.69 6.86
C GLY A 347 -16.70 19.94 7.94
N PRO A 348 -16.43 20.77 8.92
CA PRO A 348 -17.38 21.04 9.99
C PRO A 348 -18.70 21.48 9.38
N LYS A 349 -19.76 20.69 9.56
CA LYS A 349 -21.11 21.18 9.37
C LYS A 349 -21.22 22.41 10.29
N LYS A 350 -21.31 23.60 9.71
CA LYS A 350 -21.71 24.80 10.48
C LYS A 350 -22.98 24.42 11.19
N SER A 351 -22.92 24.26 12.50
CA SER A 351 -24.07 24.18 13.34
C SER A 351 -24.74 25.56 13.27
N THR A 352 -25.79 25.67 12.50
CA THR A 352 -26.76 26.74 12.66
C THR A 352 -27.51 26.48 13.96
N LEU A 353 -26.93 26.92 15.06
CA LEU A 353 -27.73 27.24 16.27
C LEU A 353 -28.52 28.48 15.89
N GLY A 354 -29.73 28.24 15.37
CA GLY A 354 -30.76 29.27 15.29
C GLY A 354 -31.13 29.66 16.70
N GLY A 355 -30.74 30.84 17.12
CA GLY A 355 -31.40 31.51 18.23
C GLY A 355 -32.79 31.92 17.80
N GLU A 356 -33.79 31.34 18.42
CA GLU A 356 -35.10 31.96 18.51
C GLU A 356 -35.28 32.36 19.96
N GLY A 357 -35.26 33.69 20.19
CA GLY A 357 -35.73 34.29 21.39
C GLY A 357 -37.25 34.30 21.39
N GLY A 358 -37.82 34.17 22.54
CA GLY A 358 -39.20 34.33 22.88
C GLY A 358 -39.38 34.18 24.39
#